data_6418fd24f403f5b6bec5c5ad3fe96e0b
#
_entry.id   6418fd24f403f5b6bec5c5ad3fe96e0b
#
_cell.length_a   1.000
_cell.length_b   1.000
_cell.length_c   1.000
_cell.angle_alpha   90.00
_cell.angle_beta   90.00
_cell.angle_gamma   90.00
#
_symmetry.space_group_name_H-M   'P 1'
#
loop_
_entity.id
_entity.type
_entity.pdbx_description
1 polymer ?
#
loop_
_entity_poly.entity_id
_entity_poly.type
_entity_poly.pdbx_seq_one_letter_code
_entity_poly.pdbx_strand_id
1 'polypeptide(L)'
;MKGKYMENLQKRKFGLLTTTAMIVGIVIGSGIFFKTDNVLAAVDGSVFLGVLAWILGGIGIIFGGLTIAVLAKRDENVGGLITYCEMTWGKTLGYLAGWFQTMFYYPALVAVVSWVAAMYLSELFGWTAEGTFFGVAMSWVPAWGYPFSLTEWVVTLLIIVFLFVFNMFSTKSAGKFQSFAMIVKVSALFVLACVGLVFGNPVEVTHFTDAGLI
;
A
#
# COMPACT_ATOMS: atom_id res chain seq x y z
N MET A 1 -36.39 20.39 -2.26
CA MET A 1 -35.12 21.00 -1.75
C MET A 1 -33.98 19.99 -1.51
N LYS A 2 -34.22 18.71 -1.20
CA LYS A 2 -33.18 17.70 -1.02
C LYS A 2 -32.34 17.42 -2.28
N GLY A 3 -32.94 17.36 -3.47
CA GLY A 3 -32.23 17.06 -4.71
C GLY A 3 -31.14 18.08 -5.08
N LYS A 4 -31.39 19.36 -4.90
CA LYS A 4 -30.42 20.43 -5.24
C LYS A 4 -29.24 20.53 -4.29
N TYR A 5 -29.39 20.01 -3.05
CA TYR A 5 -28.30 19.91 -2.07
C TYR A 5 -27.36 18.76 -2.39
N MET A 6 -27.90 17.64 -2.87
CA MET A 6 -27.11 16.46 -3.26
C MET A 6 -26.33 16.70 -4.56
N GLU A 7 -26.91 17.41 -5.52
CA GLU A 7 -26.27 17.78 -6.79
C GLU A 7 -25.05 18.70 -6.60
N ASN A 8 -25.05 19.54 -5.57
CA ASN A 8 -23.90 20.41 -5.23
C ASN A 8 -22.77 19.69 -4.47
N LEU A 9 -23.02 18.54 -3.85
CA LEU A 9 -22.00 17.74 -3.13
C LEU A 9 -21.16 16.87 -4.07
N GLN A 10 -21.67 16.57 -5.27
CA GLN A 10 -21.00 15.73 -6.26
C GLN A 10 -20.27 16.50 -7.36
N LYS A 11 -19.85 17.73 -7.17
CA LYS A 11 -18.94 18.37 -8.12
C LYS A 11 -17.65 17.54 -8.17
N ARG A 12 -17.39 16.95 -9.33
CA ARG A 12 -16.15 16.20 -9.62
C ARG A 12 -14.94 17.04 -9.23
N LYS A 13 -14.36 16.78 -8.06
CA LYS A 13 -13.20 17.52 -7.54
C LYS A 13 -11.90 17.10 -8.20
N PHE A 14 -11.86 15.91 -8.78
CA PHE A 14 -10.68 15.33 -9.40
C PHE A 14 -10.94 14.95 -10.86
N GLY A 15 -9.98 15.25 -11.72
CA GLY A 15 -9.98 14.79 -13.12
C GLY A 15 -9.65 13.30 -13.23
N LEU A 16 -9.91 12.71 -14.39
CA LEU A 16 -9.63 11.30 -14.66
C LEU A 16 -8.17 10.93 -14.33
N LEU A 17 -7.23 11.77 -14.73
CA LEU A 17 -5.79 11.54 -14.54
C LEU A 17 -5.43 11.50 -13.06
N THR A 18 -5.95 12.42 -12.24
CA THR A 18 -5.72 12.42 -10.79
C THR A 18 -6.34 11.21 -10.12
N THR A 19 -7.57 10.83 -10.52
CA THR A 19 -8.23 9.65 -9.97
C THR A 19 -7.48 8.38 -10.31
N THR A 20 -7.04 8.22 -11.57
CA THR A 20 -6.21 7.07 -11.98
C THR A 20 -4.88 7.05 -11.22
N ALA A 21 -4.23 8.20 -11.06
CA ALA A 21 -2.99 8.31 -10.31
C ALA A 21 -3.18 7.91 -8.82
N MET A 22 -4.29 8.30 -8.21
CA MET A 22 -4.60 7.90 -6.84
C MET A 22 -4.80 6.37 -6.73
N ILE A 23 -5.54 5.76 -7.66
CA ILE A 23 -5.77 4.31 -7.67
C ILE A 23 -4.46 3.57 -7.89
N VAL A 24 -3.70 3.92 -8.94
CA VAL A 24 -2.40 3.30 -9.24
C VAL A 24 -1.41 3.50 -8.09
N GLY A 25 -1.39 4.69 -7.47
CA GLY A 25 -0.52 5.00 -6.34
C GLY A 25 -0.84 4.21 -5.07
N ILE A 26 -2.10 3.78 -4.89
CA ILE A 26 -2.50 2.89 -3.80
C ILE A 26 -2.13 1.43 -4.13
N VAL A 27 -2.33 1.01 -5.38
CA VAL A 27 -2.02 -0.36 -5.84
C VAL A 27 -0.51 -0.60 -5.86
N ILE A 28 0.28 0.34 -6.40
CA ILE A 28 1.74 0.32 -6.30
C ILE A 28 2.15 0.77 -4.89
N GLY A 29 1.95 -0.13 -3.94
CA GLY A 29 2.33 0.08 -2.54
C GLY A 29 3.73 -0.44 -2.23
N SER A 30 4.03 -0.52 -0.96
CA SER A 30 5.29 -1.08 -0.44
C SER A 30 5.50 -2.55 -0.83
N GLY A 31 4.42 -3.30 -1.07
CA GLY A 31 4.48 -4.73 -1.34
C GLY A 31 5.37 -5.13 -2.53
N ILE A 32 5.41 -4.32 -3.59
CA ILE A 32 6.26 -4.61 -4.76
C ILE A 32 7.75 -4.55 -4.42
N PHE A 33 8.12 -3.77 -3.41
CA PHE A 33 9.51 -3.59 -3.01
C PHE A 33 9.99 -4.64 -2.00
N PHE A 34 9.13 -5.10 -1.07
CA PHE A 34 9.56 -6.06 -0.04
C PHE A 34 9.07 -7.50 -0.25
N LYS A 35 7.98 -7.70 -0.98
CA LYS A 35 7.40 -9.03 -1.12
C LYS A 35 8.12 -9.88 -2.17
N THR A 36 8.88 -9.26 -3.05
CA THR A 36 9.60 -9.98 -4.10
C THR A 36 10.58 -11.00 -3.51
N ASP A 37 11.37 -10.60 -2.51
CA ASP A 37 12.30 -11.49 -1.82
C ASP A 37 11.58 -12.64 -1.13
N ASN A 38 10.48 -12.35 -0.43
CA ASN A 38 9.69 -13.38 0.24
C ASN A 38 9.03 -14.36 -0.74
N VAL A 39 8.57 -13.87 -1.89
CA VAL A 39 7.99 -14.75 -2.94
C VAL A 39 9.06 -15.61 -3.54
N LEU A 40 10.23 -15.07 -3.88
CA LEU A 40 11.35 -15.85 -4.40
C LEU A 40 11.87 -16.88 -3.39
N ALA A 41 11.97 -16.50 -2.12
CA ALA A 41 12.34 -17.44 -1.05
C ALA A 41 11.32 -18.58 -0.90
N ALA A 42 10.02 -18.29 -1.04
CA ALA A 42 8.97 -19.30 -0.94
C ALA A 42 8.95 -20.31 -2.13
N VAL A 43 9.58 -19.96 -3.24
CA VAL A 43 9.69 -20.81 -4.43
C VAL A 43 11.14 -21.24 -4.70
N ASP A 44 11.96 -21.35 -3.65
CA ASP A 44 13.37 -21.78 -3.69
C ASP A 44 14.23 -21.04 -4.74
N GLY A 45 13.95 -19.73 -4.93
CA GLY A 45 14.69 -18.88 -5.88
C GLY A 45 14.24 -19.01 -7.34
N SER A 46 13.24 -19.83 -7.66
CA SER A 46 12.76 -19.99 -9.03
C SER A 46 12.04 -18.72 -9.52
N VAL A 47 12.69 -18.01 -10.45
CA VAL A 47 12.13 -16.80 -11.07
C VAL A 47 10.84 -17.11 -11.81
N PHE A 48 10.76 -18.26 -12.50
CA PHE A 48 9.56 -18.66 -13.23
C PHE A 48 8.36 -18.86 -12.32
N LEU A 49 8.52 -19.59 -11.21
CA LEU A 49 7.45 -19.80 -10.22
C LEU A 49 7.07 -18.50 -9.51
N GLY A 50 8.04 -17.63 -9.23
CA GLY A 50 7.79 -16.31 -8.67
C GLY A 50 6.92 -15.44 -9.59
N VAL A 51 7.23 -15.37 -10.87
CA VAL A 51 6.44 -14.64 -11.87
C VAL A 51 5.05 -15.26 -12.02
N LEU A 52 4.94 -16.58 -12.05
CA LEU A 52 3.66 -17.29 -12.12
C LEU A 52 2.77 -16.96 -10.91
N ALA A 53 3.34 -16.94 -9.70
CA ALA A 53 2.62 -16.56 -8.48
C ALA A 53 2.06 -15.13 -8.58
N TRP A 54 2.85 -14.18 -9.08
CA TRP A 54 2.41 -12.81 -9.30
C TRP A 54 1.29 -12.70 -10.35
N ILE A 55 1.37 -13.46 -11.45
CA ILE A 55 0.33 -13.50 -12.48
C ILE A 55 -0.99 -14.04 -11.90
N LEU A 56 -0.93 -15.16 -11.16
CA LEU A 56 -2.12 -15.76 -10.55
C LEU A 56 -2.76 -14.83 -9.52
N GLY A 57 -1.94 -14.16 -8.69
CA GLY A 57 -2.42 -13.13 -7.77
C GLY A 57 -3.07 -11.95 -8.49
N GLY A 58 -2.46 -11.49 -9.59
CA GLY A 58 -2.99 -10.41 -10.42
C GLY A 58 -4.35 -10.73 -11.04
N ILE A 59 -4.55 -11.95 -11.52
CA ILE A 59 -5.83 -12.43 -12.06
C ILE A 59 -6.91 -12.35 -10.98
N GLY A 60 -6.62 -12.82 -9.76
CA GLY A 60 -7.56 -12.74 -8.63
C GLY A 60 -7.99 -11.29 -8.31
N ILE A 61 -7.03 -10.36 -8.32
CA ILE A 61 -7.30 -8.93 -8.07
C ILE A 61 -8.18 -8.32 -9.20
N ILE A 62 -7.96 -8.71 -10.45
CA ILE A 62 -8.78 -8.26 -11.59
C ILE A 62 -10.24 -8.67 -11.40
N PHE A 63 -10.52 -9.92 -11.06
CA PHE A 63 -11.88 -10.37 -10.79
C PHE A 63 -12.52 -9.64 -9.60
N GLY A 64 -11.78 -9.41 -8.52
CA GLY A 64 -12.23 -8.59 -7.41
C GLY A 64 -12.58 -7.15 -7.83
N GLY A 65 -11.71 -6.53 -8.61
CA GLY A 65 -11.92 -5.18 -9.15
C GLY A 65 -13.15 -5.09 -10.07
N LEU A 66 -13.37 -6.08 -10.94
CA LEU A 66 -14.56 -6.14 -11.80
C LEU A 66 -15.85 -6.28 -10.98
N THR A 67 -15.83 -7.07 -9.93
CA THR A 67 -16.98 -7.22 -9.00
C THR A 67 -17.33 -5.87 -8.35
N ILE A 68 -16.33 -5.16 -7.82
CA ILE A 68 -16.53 -3.82 -7.25
C ILE A 68 -17.04 -2.84 -8.29
N ALA A 69 -16.53 -2.88 -9.53
CA ALA A 69 -16.97 -2.01 -10.61
C ALA A 69 -18.45 -2.23 -10.98
N VAL A 70 -18.93 -3.48 -10.95
CA VAL A 70 -20.35 -3.80 -11.16
C VAL A 70 -21.21 -3.26 -10.02
N LEU A 71 -20.78 -3.42 -8.77
CA LEU A 71 -21.49 -2.89 -7.61
C LEU A 71 -21.54 -1.36 -7.62
N ALA A 72 -20.44 -0.70 -7.98
CA ALA A 72 -20.37 0.75 -8.10
C ALA A 72 -21.29 1.33 -9.18
N LYS A 73 -21.61 0.56 -10.23
CA LYS A 73 -22.60 0.97 -11.24
C LYS A 73 -24.05 0.85 -10.75
N ARG A 74 -24.30 -0.01 -9.77
CA ARG A 74 -25.65 -0.24 -9.23
C ARG A 74 -26.02 0.78 -8.16
N ASP A 75 -25.04 1.28 -7.44
CA ASP A 75 -25.25 2.26 -6.38
C ASP A 75 -24.18 3.37 -6.46
N GLU A 76 -24.64 4.59 -6.71
CA GLU A 76 -23.81 5.79 -6.78
C GLU A 76 -23.62 6.47 -5.41
N ASN A 77 -24.08 5.85 -4.31
CA ASN A 77 -23.93 6.40 -2.97
C ASN A 77 -22.46 6.42 -2.53
N VAL A 78 -22.11 7.47 -1.80
CA VAL A 78 -20.75 7.73 -1.33
C VAL A 78 -20.47 6.92 -0.05
N GLY A 79 -20.36 5.61 -0.16
CA GLY A 79 -20.04 4.75 0.99
C GLY A 79 -19.03 3.65 0.64
N GLY A 80 -18.75 3.49 -0.65
CA GLY A 80 -17.78 2.49 -1.13
C GLY A 80 -18.11 1.09 -0.63
N LEU A 81 -17.10 0.39 -0.09
CA LEU A 81 -17.24 -1.00 0.34
C LEU A 81 -18.33 -1.20 1.41
N ILE A 82 -18.54 -0.22 2.29
CA ILE A 82 -19.57 -0.28 3.34
C ILE A 82 -20.95 -0.35 2.71
N THR A 83 -21.22 0.52 1.74
CA THR A 83 -22.50 0.54 1.01
C THR A 83 -22.71 -0.77 0.24
N TYR A 84 -21.67 -1.31 -0.37
CA TYR A 84 -21.77 -2.59 -1.09
C TYR A 84 -22.05 -3.77 -0.14
N CYS A 85 -21.46 -3.78 1.05
CA CYS A 85 -21.80 -4.75 2.08
C CYS A 85 -23.26 -4.60 2.55
N GLU A 86 -23.73 -3.35 2.74
CA GLU A 86 -25.10 -3.07 3.13
C GLU A 86 -26.12 -3.55 2.08
N MET A 87 -25.83 -3.30 0.79
CA MET A 87 -26.66 -3.75 -0.32
C MET A 87 -26.74 -5.27 -0.44
N THR A 88 -25.64 -5.96 -0.16
CA THR A 88 -25.54 -7.42 -0.39
C THR A 88 -26.03 -8.21 0.81
N TRP A 89 -25.72 -7.77 2.01
CA TRP A 89 -25.94 -8.54 3.24
C TRP A 89 -26.77 -7.79 4.30
N GLY A 90 -27.26 -6.60 3.96
CA GLY A 90 -28.15 -5.83 4.81
C GLY A 90 -27.42 -4.88 5.77
N LYS A 91 -28.22 -4.06 6.45
CA LYS A 91 -27.75 -2.92 7.27
C LYS A 91 -26.83 -3.34 8.42
N THR A 92 -27.09 -4.47 9.05
CA THR A 92 -26.29 -4.93 10.21
C THR A 92 -24.87 -5.25 9.79
N LEU A 93 -24.66 -5.99 8.69
CA LEU A 93 -23.34 -6.33 8.20
C LEU A 93 -22.64 -5.12 7.56
N GLY A 94 -23.37 -4.23 6.90
CA GLY A 94 -22.85 -2.94 6.45
C GLY A 94 -22.29 -2.10 7.60
N TYR A 95 -23.04 -1.99 8.70
CA TYR A 95 -22.57 -1.30 9.92
C TYR A 95 -21.32 -1.94 10.51
N LEU A 96 -21.30 -3.27 10.66
CA LEU A 96 -20.13 -3.99 11.17
C LEU A 96 -18.90 -3.82 10.28
N ALA A 97 -19.08 -3.85 8.96
CA ALA A 97 -17.99 -3.59 8.00
C ALA A 97 -17.44 -2.17 8.15
N GLY A 98 -18.31 -1.18 8.32
CA GLY A 98 -17.91 0.21 8.57
C GLY A 98 -17.16 0.39 9.88
N TRP A 99 -17.66 -0.24 10.94
CA TRP A 99 -17.02 -0.22 12.24
C TRP A 99 -15.63 -0.88 12.20
N PHE A 100 -15.54 -2.07 11.58
CA PHE A 100 -14.25 -2.77 11.42
C PHE A 100 -13.24 -1.93 10.61
N GLN A 101 -13.67 -1.34 9.50
CA GLN A 101 -12.79 -0.50 8.69
C GLN A 101 -12.27 0.71 9.47
N THR A 102 -13.14 1.38 10.23
CA THR A 102 -12.79 2.62 10.94
C THR A 102 -11.93 2.36 12.17
N MET A 103 -12.26 1.30 12.94
CA MET A 103 -11.59 1.06 14.23
C MET A 103 -10.33 0.19 14.12
N PHE A 104 -10.28 -0.71 13.14
CA PHE A 104 -9.17 -1.67 13.03
C PHE A 104 -8.37 -1.49 11.74
N TYR A 105 -9.04 -1.54 10.58
CA TYR A 105 -8.35 -1.62 9.30
C TYR A 105 -7.53 -0.38 8.98
N TYR A 106 -8.15 0.81 8.99
CA TYR A 106 -7.43 2.04 8.64
C TYR A 106 -6.35 2.43 9.66
N PRO A 107 -6.57 2.38 10.99
CA PRO A 107 -5.52 2.66 11.94
C PRO A 107 -4.34 1.70 11.83
N ALA A 108 -4.61 0.39 11.70
CA ALA A 108 -3.56 -0.61 11.53
C ALA A 108 -2.76 -0.38 10.24
N LEU A 109 -3.45 -0.10 9.12
CA LEU A 109 -2.80 0.18 7.85
C LEU A 109 -1.88 1.41 7.92
N VAL A 110 -2.37 2.51 8.51
CA VAL A 110 -1.59 3.74 8.68
C VAL A 110 -0.37 3.49 9.56
N ALA A 111 -0.54 2.78 10.68
CA ALA A 111 0.56 2.46 11.59
C ALA A 111 1.65 1.63 10.90
N VAL A 112 1.27 0.54 10.23
CA VAL A 112 2.21 -0.36 9.53
C VAL A 112 2.95 0.37 8.41
N VAL A 113 2.25 1.11 7.55
CA VAL A 113 2.89 1.82 6.42
C VAL A 113 3.82 2.92 6.91
N SER A 114 3.44 3.63 7.98
CA SER A 114 4.29 4.68 8.56
C SER A 114 5.53 4.10 9.24
N TRP A 115 5.38 2.95 9.92
CA TRP A 115 6.51 2.24 10.53
C TRP A 115 7.50 1.75 9.48
N VAL A 116 7.02 1.13 8.42
CA VAL A 116 7.87 0.70 7.30
C VAL A 116 8.60 1.89 6.66
N ALA A 117 7.93 3.03 6.49
CA ALA A 117 8.58 4.24 6.00
C ALA A 117 9.68 4.75 6.96
N ALA A 118 9.44 4.66 8.28
CA ALA A 118 10.43 5.00 9.30
C ALA A 118 11.65 4.06 9.27
N MET A 119 11.44 2.75 9.08
CA MET A 119 12.53 1.77 8.92
C MET A 119 13.45 2.14 7.74
N TYR A 120 12.87 2.41 6.57
CA TYR A 120 13.69 2.79 5.41
C TYR A 120 14.39 4.14 5.58
N LEU A 121 13.75 5.10 6.24
CA LEU A 121 14.40 6.36 6.58
C LEU A 121 15.55 6.15 7.56
N SER A 122 15.38 5.30 8.57
CA SER A 122 16.44 5.02 9.54
C SER A 122 17.64 4.34 8.89
N GLU A 123 17.38 3.44 7.94
CA GLU A 123 18.43 2.77 7.17
C GLU A 123 19.15 3.74 6.22
N LEU A 124 18.41 4.60 5.52
CA LEU A 124 18.94 5.61 4.62
C LEU A 124 19.86 6.63 5.33
N PHE A 125 19.49 7.06 6.54
CA PHE A 125 20.24 8.03 7.32
C PHE A 125 21.22 7.38 8.31
N GLY A 126 21.33 6.06 8.33
CA GLY A 126 22.21 5.33 9.26
C GLY A 126 21.77 5.42 10.72
N TRP A 127 20.50 5.67 10.99
CA TRP A 127 19.91 5.69 12.33
C TRP A 127 19.52 4.28 12.79
N THR A 128 20.42 3.33 12.61
CA THR A 128 20.18 1.93 12.97
C THR A 128 20.09 1.74 14.48
N ALA A 129 19.57 0.58 14.91
CA ALA A 129 19.22 0.25 16.30
C ALA A 129 20.36 0.38 17.35
N GLU A 130 21.60 0.53 16.91
CA GLU A 130 22.77 0.75 17.75
C GLU A 130 23.05 2.24 18.03
N GLY A 131 22.30 3.15 17.35
CA GLY A 131 22.44 4.59 17.54
C GLY A 131 21.67 5.09 18.76
N THR A 132 22.36 5.70 19.70
CA THR A 132 21.77 6.42 20.82
C THR A 132 21.10 7.71 20.33
N PHE A 133 19.77 7.74 20.30
CA PHE A 133 19.03 8.99 20.16
C PHE A 133 18.99 9.68 21.54
N PHE A 134 19.58 10.86 21.67
CA PHE A 134 19.76 11.59 22.95
C PHE A 134 20.47 10.78 24.05
N GLY A 135 21.38 9.88 23.72
CA GLY A 135 22.17 9.15 24.71
C GLY A 135 21.41 8.01 25.43
N VAL A 136 20.21 7.67 24.99
CA VAL A 136 19.42 6.56 25.54
C VAL A 136 19.47 5.39 24.56
N ALA A 137 20.25 4.36 24.89
CA ALA A 137 20.18 3.08 24.20
C ALA A 137 18.91 2.38 24.63
N MET A 138 17.89 2.37 23.76
CA MET A 138 16.63 1.71 24.05
C MET A 138 16.34 0.72 22.92
N SER A 139 17.06 -0.40 22.94
CA SER A 139 16.74 -1.58 22.18
C SER A 139 15.92 -2.52 23.06
N TRP A 140 14.61 -2.47 22.96
CA TRP A 140 13.76 -3.51 23.54
C TRP A 140 13.47 -4.56 22.46
N VAL A 141 13.89 -5.79 22.71
CA VAL A 141 13.61 -6.92 21.81
C VAL A 141 12.39 -7.66 22.39
N PRO A 142 11.21 -7.53 21.79
CA PRO A 142 10.05 -8.31 22.21
C PRO A 142 10.25 -9.79 21.87
N ALA A 143 9.44 -10.67 22.48
CA ALA A 143 9.51 -12.12 22.32
C ALA A 143 9.41 -12.64 20.86
N TRP A 144 9.02 -11.78 19.91
CA TRP A 144 8.94 -12.05 18.47
C TRP A 144 10.22 -11.72 17.66
N GLY A 145 11.29 -11.29 18.35
CA GLY A 145 12.64 -11.30 17.76
C GLY A 145 13.05 -10.10 16.90
N TYR A 146 12.20 -9.06 16.72
CA TYR A 146 12.59 -7.85 16.02
C TYR A 146 13.02 -6.74 17.01
N PRO A 147 14.24 -6.19 16.90
CA PRO A 147 14.66 -5.08 17.74
C PRO A 147 13.84 -3.82 17.38
N PHE A 148 13.19 -3.24 18.40
CA PHE A 148 12.53 -1.94 18.25
C PHE A 148 13.52 -0.83 18.55
N SER A 149 13.73 0.06 17.61
CA SER A 149 14.49 1.29 17.84
C SER A 149 13.55 2.41 18.29
N LEU A 150 13.89 3.13 19.34
CA LEU A 150 13.13 4.31 19.78
C LEU A 150 13.06 5.36 18.66
N THR A 151 14.12 5.48 17.88
CA THR A 151 14.19 6.39 16.72
C THR A 151 13.11 6.08 15.69
N GLU A 152 12.92 4.79 15.36
CA GLU A 152 11.87 4.36 14.41
C GLU A 152 10.47 4.70 14.91
N TRP A 153 10.21 4.53 16.21
CA TRP A 153 8.94 4.89 16.82
C TRP A 153 8.67 6.39 16.76
N VAL A 154 9.66 7.21 17.12
CA VAL A 154 9.54 8.67 17.06
C VAL A 154 9.32 9.12 15.62
N VAL A 155 10.09 8.61 14.68
CA VAL A 155 9.93 8.94 13.24
C VAL A 155 8.57 8.47 12.72
N THR A 156 8.10 7.28 13.11
CA THR A 156 6.77 6.77 12.76
C THR A 156 5.68 7.73 13.23
N LEU A 157 5.73 8.16 14.50
CA LEU A 157 4.75 9.10 15.06
C LEU A 157 4.81 10.45 14.36
N LEU A 158 6.00 10.95 14.05
CA LEU A 158 6.17 12.21 13.30
C LEU A 158 5.56 12.11 11.90
N ILE A 159 5.76 10.99 11.20
CA ILE A 159 5.16 10.75 9.88
C ILE A 159 3.63 10.74 9.99
N ILE A 160 3.06 10.04 10.97
CA ILE A 160 1.60 9.97 11.18
C ILE A 160 1.03 11.37 11.44
N VAL A 161 1.63 12.12 12.37
CA VAL A 161 1.19 13.48 12.71
C VAL A 161 1.32 14.41 11.51
N PHE A 162 2.45 14.37 10.80
CA PHE A 162 2.68 15.17 9.60
C PHE A 162 1.62 14.90 8.53
N LEU A 163 1.36 13.65 8.21
CA LEU A 163 0.37 13.27 7.20
C LEU A 163 -1.05 13.64 7.64
N PHE A 164 -1.37 13.47 8.93
CA PHE A 164 -2.66 13.89 9.47
C PHE A 164 -2.87 15.39 9.31
N VAL A 165 -1.93 16.20 9.77
CA VAL A 165 -1.97 17.67 9.66
C VAL A 165 -2.03 18.10 8.19
N PHE A 166 -1.19 17.50 7.33
CA PHE A 166 -1.17 17.80 5.90
C PHE A 166 -2.52 17.55 5.21
N ASN A 167 -3.17 16.42 5.53
CA ASN A 167 -4.49 16.09 4.99
C ASN A 167 -5.59 17.00 5.53
N MET A 168 -5.45 17.52 6.74
CA MET A 168 -6.43 18.42 7.35
C MET A 168 -6.49 19.78 6.62
N PHE A 169 -5.36 20.28 6.11
CA PHE A 169 -5.30 21.59 5.47
C PHE A 169 -5.92 21.64 4.07
N SER A 170 -5.74 20.63 3.23
CA SER A 170 -6.29 20.66 1.86
C SER A 170 -6.33 19.31 1.15
N THR A 171 -7.53 18.86 0.86
CA THR A 171 -7.77 17.66 0.03
C THR A 171 -7.17 17.80 -1.39
N LYS A 172 -7.14 19.01 -1.95
CA LYS A 172 -6.56 19.26 -3.28
C LYS A 172 -5.04 19.10 -3.26
N SER A 173 -4.38 19.61 -2.20
CA SER A 173 -2.93 19.47 -2.04
C SER A 173 -2.55 18.01 -1.81
N ALA A 174 -3.32 17.28 -1.01
CA ALA A 174 -3.13 15.85 -0.81
C ALA A 174 -3.23 15.06 -2.14
N GLY A 175 -4.21 15.39 -3.00
CA GLY A 175 -4.33 14.78 -4.33
C GLY A 175 -3.16 15.08 -5.27
N LYS A 176 -2.62 16.30 -5.25
CA LYS A 176 -1.42 16.67 -6.02
C LYS A 176 -0.18 15.92 -5.51
N PHE A 177 -0.01 15.86 -4.18
CA PHE A 177 1.08 15.12 -3.56
C PHE A 177 1.02 13.64 -3.91
N GLN A 178 -0.15 13.03 -3.86
CA GLN A 178 -0.36 11.64 -4.27
C GLN A 178 0.02 11.41 -5.73
N SER A 179 -0.38 12.32 -6.64
CA SER A 179 -0.02 12.23 -8.07
C SER A 179 1.48 12.36 -8.28
N PHE A 180 2.14 13.28 -7.58
CA PHE A 180 3.59 13.43 -7.62
C PHE A 180 4.29 12.17 -7.09
N ALA A 181 3.88 11.66 -5.93
CA ALA A 181 4.45 10.45 -5.35
C ALA A 181 4.28 9.22 -6.26
N MET A 182 3.15 9.12 -7.00
CA MET A 182 2.94 8.08 -8.00
C MET A 182 3.96 8.18 -9.14
N ILE A 183 4.17 9.37 -9.68
CA ILE A 183 5.17 9.58 -10.76
C ILE A 183 6.55 9.16 -10.29
N VAL A 184 6.95 9.55 -9.07
CA VAL A 184 8.25 9.17 -8.49
C VAL A 184 8.37 7.64 -8.35
N LYS A 185 7.34 6.96 -7.83
CA LYS A 185 7.34 5.49 -7.69
C LYS A 185 7.46 4.78 -9.04
N VAL A 186 6.68 5.21 -10.04
CA VAL A 186 6.69 4.59 -11.37
C VAL A 186 8.03 4.86 -12.07
N SER A 187 8.58 6.07 -11.96
CA SER A 187 9.89 6.38 -12.55
C SER A 187 11.02 5.58 -11.89
N ALA A 188 10.99 5.39 -10.57
CA ALA A 188 11.97 4.57 -9.87
C ALA A 188 11.91 3.10 -10.34
N LEU A 189 10.73 2.51 -10.46
CA LEU A 189 10.55 1.16 -10.99
C LEU A 189 11.04 1.04 -12.44
N PHE A 190 10.75 2.04 -13.26
CA PHE A 190 11.20 2.06 -14.65
C PHE A 190 12.73 2.15 -14.76
N VAL A 191 13.36 2.99 -13.96
CA VAL A 191 14.83 3.09 -13.89
C VAL A 191 15.45 1.77 -13.44
N LEU A 192 14.90 1.15 -12.38
CA LEU A 192 15.38 -0.15 -11.93
C LEU A 192 15.26 -1.23 -13.00
N ALA A 193 14.13 -1.27 -13.72
CA ALA A 193 13.93 -2.20 -14.83
C ALA A 193 14.94 -1.95 -15.96
N CYS A 194 15.16 -0.70 -16.37
CA CYS A 194 16.14 -0.37 -17.39
C CYS A 194 17.58 -0.71 -16.97
N VAL A 195 17.95 -0.39 -15.74
CA VAL A 195 19.29 -0.74 -15.21
C VAL A 195 19.47 -2.24 -15.14
N GLY A 196 18.45 -2.99 -14.68
CA GLY A 196 18.50 -4.45 -14.64
C GLY A 196 18.63 -5.08 -16.02
N LEU A 197 17.96 -4.53 -17.05
CA LEU A 197 18.07 -5.03 -18.43
C LEU A 197 19.42 -4.70 -19.09
N VAL A 198 20.03 -3.55 -18.75
CA VAL A 198 21.29 -3.11 -19.39
C VAL A 198 22.52 -3.68 -18.69
N PHE A 199 22.51 -3.73 -17.37
CA PHE A 199 23.65 -4.11 -16.54
C PHE A 199 23.46 -5.45 -15.81
N GLY A 200 22.26 -6.06 -15.88
CA GLY A 200 21.98 -7.33 -15.26
C GLY A 200 22.74 -8.47 -15.96
N ASN A 201 23.41 -9.30 -15.18
CA ASN A 201 23.90 -10.57 -15.71
C ASN A 201 22.70 -11.47 -16.04
N PRO A 202 22.74 -12.24 -17.14
CA PRO A 202 21.69 -13.21 -17.41
C PRO A 202 21.62 -14.21 -16.24
N VAL A 203 20.55 -14.11 -15.45
CA VAL A 203 20.25 -15.08 -14.42
C VAL A 203 19.88 -16.37 -15.15
N GLU A 204 20.51 -17.49 -14.80
CA GLU A 204 20.04 -18.80 -15.26
C GLU A 204 18.58 -18.95 -14.81
N VAL A 205 17.68 -18.96 -15.76
CA VAL A 205 16.26 -19.17 -15.48
C VAL A 205 16.16 -20.65 -15.10
N THR A 206 15.98 -20.92 -13.81
CA THR A 206 15.74 -22.28 -13.34
C THR A 206 14.46 -22.80 -14.01
N HIS A 207 14.62 -23.85 -14.80
CA HIS A 207 13.52 -24.52 -15.46
C HIS A 207 12.66 -25.27 -14.44
N PHE A 208 11.43 -25.59 -14.82
CA PHE A 208 10.49 -26.37 -13.99
C PHE A 208 11.08 -27.69 -13.46
N THR A 209 12.00 -28.27 -14.23
CA THR A 209 12.73 -29.50 -13.90
C THR A 209 13.71 -29.34 -12.73
N ASP A 210 14.23 -28.12 -12.50
CA ASP A 210 15.23 -27.87 -11.45
C ASP A 210 14.57 -27.55 -10.10
N ALA A 211 13.27 -27.29 -10.11
CA ALA A 211 12.48 -26.97 -8.91
C ALA A 211 12.01 -28.21 -8.12
N GLY A 212 12.50 -29.40 -8.43
CA GLY A 212 12.17 -30.63 -7.69
C GLY A 212 10.71 -31.06 -7.78
N LEU A 213 9.98 -30.61 -8.81
CA LEU A 213 8.55 -30.92 -9.04
C LEU A 213 8.34 -32.13 -9.96
N ILE A 214 9.38 -32.96 -10.17
CA ILE A 214 9.30 -34.29 -10.80
C ILE A 214 9.94 -35.34 -9.90
#